data_209c145b46fe1e1331bffadd7a146ce1
#
_entry.id   209c145b46fe1e1331bffadd7a146ce1
#
_cell.length_a   1.000
_cell.length_b   1.000
_cell.length_c   1.000
_cell.angle_alpha   90.00
_cell.angle_beta   90.00
_cell.angle_gamma   90.00
#
_symmetry.space_group_name_H-M   'P 1'
#
loop_
_entity.id
_entity.type
_entity.pdbx_description
1 polymer ?
#
loop_
_entity_poly.entity_id
_entity_poly.type
_entity_poly.pdbx_seq_one_letter_code
_entity_poly.pdbx_strand_id
1 'polypeptide(L)'
;MKVGYARVSTTDQNPDLQIDALESEGCTKIFKDYASGTKSDREGLEQALEFMREGDTLVVWRLDRLGRSLTQLIETVNTLKEHKKFFKSLQENIDTGSPGGKLIFHIFGALAEFERDIIRERTLAGLAAARERGRIGGRPRKLDENNISLARSLMDDDSYTTKDICNALGISKATLYRYLQKNNRSTRS
;
A
#
# COMPACT_ATOMS: atom_id res chain seq x y z
N MET A 1 -7.38 24.19 -19.09
CA MET A 1 -7.29 25.02 -17.88
C MET A 1 -6.14 24.48 -16.99
N LYS A 2 -5.50 25.33 -16.15
CA LYS A 2 -4.52 24.86 -15.17
C LYS A 2 -5.14 24.84 -13.77
N VAL A 3 -5.05 23.71 -13.09
CA VAL A 3 -5.55 23.48 -11.73
C VAL A 3 -4.37 23.20 -10.83
N GLY A 4 -4.17 24.01 -9.80
CA GLY A 4 -3.07 23.87 -8.84
C GLY A 4 -3.42 22.87 -7.72
N TYR A 5 -2.43 22.10 -7.30
CA TYR A 5 -2.52 21.30 -6.09
C TYR A 5 -1.30 21.55 -5.19
N ALA A 6 -1.55 21.88 -3.93
CA ALA A 6 -0.54 22.11 -2.92
C ALA A 6 -0.76 21.19 -1.73
N ARG A 7 0.32 20.53 -1.27
CA ARG A 7 0.32 19.78 -0.02
C ARG A 7 1.22 20.46 1.00
N VAL A 8 0.61 20.95 2.06
CA VAL A 8 1.27 21.70 3.12
C VAL A 8 1.45 20.80 4.35
N SER A 9 2.68 20.66 4.84
CA SER A 9 2.93 20.00 6.12
C SER A 9 3.02 21.04 7.24
N THR A 10 2.72 20.65 8.47
CA THR A 10 2.88 21.51 9.66
C THR A 10 4.34 21.93 9.90
N THR A 11 5.29 21.25 9.24
CA THR A 11 6.74 21.51 9.28
C THR A 11 7.25 22.26 8.06
N ASP A 12 6.41 22.56 7.06
CA ASP A 12 6.81 23.38 5.92
C ASP A 12 7.08 24.81 6.34
N GLN A 13 8.33 25.24 6.20
CA GLN A 13 8.78 26.58 6.60
C GLN A 13 8.16 27.71 5.77
N ASN A 14 7.59 27.40 4.60
CA ASN A 14 7.01 28.44 3.74
C ASN A 14 5.96 27.86 2.77
N PRO A 15 4.71 27.66 3.23
CA PRO A 15 3.61 27.18 2.38
C PRO A 15 3.24 28.18 1.28
N ASP A 16 3.53 29.46 1.49
CA ASP A 16 3.17 30.54 0.55
C ASP A 16 3.96 30.44 -0.74
N LEU A 17 5.23 30.00 -0.70
CA LEU A 17 6.03 29.79 -1.91
C LEU A 17 5.41 28.84 -2.91
N GLN A 18 4.71 27.79 -2.42
CA GLN A 18 4.02 26.86 -3.31
C GLN A 18 2.83 27.52 -3.99
N ILE A 19 2.08 28.30 -3.22
CA ILE A 19 0.87 28.98 -3.71
C ILE A 19 1.26 30.04 -4.74
N ASP A 20 2.23 30.90 -4.39
CA ASP A 20 2.73 31.96 -5.27
C ASP A 20 3.25 31.40 -6.60
N ALA A 21 3.97 30.26 -6.55
CA ALA A 21 4.45 29.59 -7.76
C ALA A 21 3.30 29.05 -8.63
N LEU A 22 2.26 28.48 -8.01
CA LEU A 22 1.08 27.97 -8.71
C LEU A 22 0.24 29.13 -9.31
N GLU A 23 0.10 30.23 -8.60
CA GLU A 23 -0.58 31.44 -9.08
C GLU A 23 0.20 32.08 -10.25
N SER A 24 1.51 32.20 -10.12
CA SER A 24 2.40 32.71 -11.18
C SER A 24 2.37 31.85 -12.44
N GLU A 25 2.17 30.52 -12.31
CA GLU A 25 1.99 29.63 -13.45
C GLU A 25 0.61 29.80 -14.12
N GLY A 26 -0.29 30.56 -13.51
CA GLY A 26 -1.64 30.83 -14.02
C GLY A 26 -2.66 29.76 -13.68
N CYS A 27 -2.53 29.11 -12.53
CA CYS A 27 -3.56 28.21 -12.03
C CYS A 27 -4.83 28.99 -11.68
N THR A 28 -5.97 28.58 -12.26
CA THR A 28 -7.28 29.23 -12.04
C THR A 28 -7.91 28.86 -10.72
N LYS A 29 -7.57 27.69 -10.18
CA LYS A 29 -8.02 27.21 -8.88
C LYS A 29 -6.92 26.35 -8.25
N ILE A 30 -6.72 26.50 -6.93
CA ILE A 30 -5.72 25.76 -6.17
C ILE A 30 -6.44 24.99 -5.06
N PHE A 31 -6.25 23.67 -5.05
CA PHE A 31 -6.70 22.77 -4.00
C PHE A 31 -5.57 22.50 -3.01
N LYS A 32 -5.88 22.37 -1.72
CA LYS A 32 -4.88 22.24 -0.67
C LYS A 32 -5.18 21.05 0.23
N ASP A 33 -4.14 20.28 0.56
CA ASP A 33 -4.19 19.28 1.61
C ASP A 33 -3.20 19.61 2.71
N TYR A 34 -3.59 19.32 3.94
CA TYR A 34 -2.74 19.50 5.12
C TYR A 34 -2.25 18.13 5.59
N ALA A 35 -0.94 17.92 5.53
CA ALA A 35 -0.33 16.67 5.98
C ALA A 35 -0.32 16.62 7.51
N SER A 36 -1.33 16.00 8.11
CA SER A 36 -1.35 15.64 9.53
C SER A 36 -0.91 14.19 9.71
N GLY A 37 0.29 13.95 10.23
CA GLY A 37 0.83 12.68 10.74
C GLY A 37 0.45 11.39 10.01
N THR A 38 -0.47 10.62 10.57
CA THR A 38 -0.75 9.23 10.19
C THR A 38 -1.93 9.04 9.23
N LYS A 39 -2.85 10.01 9.10
CA LYS A 39 -3.97 9.95 8.14
C LYS A 39 -3.69 10.89 6.98
N SER A 40 -3.56 10.33 5.82
CA SER A 40 -3.40 11.03 4.57
C SER A 40 -4.74 11.11 3.86
N ASP A 41 -5.63 11.91 4.42
CA ASP A 41 -6.79 12.32 3.65
C ASP A 41 -6.27 13.23 2.52
N ARG A 42 -6.52 12.84 1.28
CA ARG A 42 -6.14 13.60 0.08
C ARG A 42 -7.40 14.19 -0.56
N GLU A 43 -8.31 14.66 0.29
CA GLU A 43 -9.57 15.22 -0.16
C GLU A 43 -9.36 16.36 -1.16
N GLY A 44 -8.32 17.19 -0.94
CA GLY A 44 -7.99 18.26 -1.85
C GLY A 44 -7.50 17.76 -3.21
N LEU A 45 -6.72 16.68 -3.25
CA LEU A 45 -6.30 16.06 -4.51
C LEU A 45 -7.50 15.43 -5.23
N GLU A 46 -8.34 14.69 -4.51
CA GLU A 46 -9.56 14.07 -5.06
C GLU A 46 -10.48 15.13 -5.64
N GLN A 47 -10.76 16.21 -4.90
CA GLN A 47 -11.54 17.35 -5.39
C GLN A 47 -10.90 18.02 -6.61
N ALA A 48 -9.58 18.14 -6.67
CA ALA A 48 -8.88 18.67 -7.84
C ALA A 48 -9.11 17.78 -9.06
N LEU A 49 -8.95 16.45 -8.90
CA LEU A 49 -9.15 15.49 -9.97
C LEU A 49 -10.61 15.45 -10.48
N GLU A 50 -11.58 15.56 -9.58
CA GLU A 50 -13.00 15.65 -9.94
C GLU A 50 -13.36 16.97 -10.64
N PHE A 51 -12.77 18.08 -10.19
CA PHE A 51 -12.99 19.39 -10.77
C PHE A 51 -12.47 19.53 -12.19
N MET A 52 -11.35 18.86 -12.50
CA MET A 52 -10.67 18.92 -13.80
C MET A 52 -11.50 18.24 -14.89
N ARG A 53 -11.46 18.82 -16.09
CA ARG A 53 -12.05 18.27 -17.31
C ARG A 53 -10.96 17.69 -18.23
N GLU A 54 -11.39 16.97 -19.28
CA GLU A 54 -10.50 16.53 -20.36
C GLU A 54 -9.73 17.74 -20.96
N GLY A 55 -8.42 17.58 -21.14
CA GLY A 55 -7.55 18.65 -21.63
C GLY A 55 -6.99 19.60 -20.55
N ASP A 56 -7.46 19.49 -19.29
CA ASP A 56 -6.92 20.30 -18.19
C ASP A 56 -5.58 19.75 -17.69
N THR A 57 -4.78 20.62 -17.04
CA THR A 57 -3.47 20.28 -16.50
C THR A 57 -3.47 20.43 -14.98
N LEU A 58 -3.14 19.36 -14.27
CA LEU A 58 -2.83 19.41 -12.83
C LEU A 58 -1.41 19.94 -12.66
N VAL A 59 -1.26 21.03 -11.93
CA VAL A 59 0.03 21.66 -11.66
C VAL A 59 0.40 21.49 -10.20
N VAL A 60 1.62 21.04 -9.94
CA VAL A 60 2.20 20.97 -8.60
C VAL A 60 3.52 21.74 -8.56
N TRP A 61 3.88 22.23 -7.39
CA TRP A 61 5.17 22.92 -7.22
C TRP A 61 6.35 21.95 -7.37
N ARG A 62 6.26 20.74 -6.75
CA ARG A 62 7.26 19.67 -6.81
C ARG A 62 6.58 18.30 -6.81
N LEU A 63 7.28 17.28 -7.34
CA LEU A 63 6.79 15.90 -7.42
C LEU A 63 6.44 15.30 -6.06
N ASP A 64 7.22 15.62 -5.01
CA ASP A 64 6.98 15.12 -3.64
C ASP A 64 5.69 15.69 -3.01
N ARG A 65 5.10 16.71 -3.61
CA ARG A 65 3.78 17.22 -3.20
C ARG A 65 2.63 16.35 -3.73
N LEU A 66 2.81 15.72 -4.88
CA LEU A 66 1.79 14.85 -5.47
C LEU A 66 1.85 13.43 -4.90
N GLY A 67 3.02 12.85 -4.66
CA GLY A 67 3.20 11.48 -4.17
C GLY A 67 4.22 11.37 -3.03
N ARG A 68 3.98 10.45 -2.08
CA ARG A 68 4.96 10.08 -1.04
C ARG A 68 5.95 9.02 -1.53
N SER A 69 5.63 8.35 -2.61
CA SER A 69 6.48 7.38 -3.28
C SER A 69 6.38 7.57 -4.79
N LEU A 70 7.40 7.11 -5.49
CA LEU A 70 7.42 7.12 -6.95
C LEU A 70 6.23 6.33 -7.53
N THR A 71 5.87 5.21 -6.90
CA THR A 71 4.71 4.40 -7.30
C THR A 71 3.40 5.20 -7.27
N GLN A 72 3.12 5.89 -6.16
CA GLN A 72 1.90 6.72 -6.04
C GLN A 72 1.88 7.87 -7.05
N LEU A 73 3.03 8.50 -7.29
CA LEU A 73 3.16 9.54 -8.31
C LEU A 73 2.76 9.01 -9.68
N ILE A 74 3.30 7.85 -10.07
CA ILE A 74 3.04 7.22 -11.37
C ILE A 74 1.58 6.80 -11.48
N GLU A 75 0.99 6.21 -10.44
CA GLU A 75 -0.43 5.84 -10.41
C GLU A 75 -1.33 7.07 -10.63
N THR A 76 -1.06 8.17 -9.93
CA THR A 76 -1.84 9.42 -10.08
C THR A 76 -1.72 9.99 -11.49
N VAL A 77 -0.52 10.03 -12.07
CA VAL A 77 -0.34 10.58 -13.43
C VAL A 77 -0.90 9.64 -14.49
N ASN A 78 -0.86 8.32 -14.30
CA ASN A 78 -1.54 7.38 -15.18
C ASN A 78 -3.07 7.58 -15.15
N THR A 79 -3.66 7.76 -13.98
CA THR A 79 -5.09 8.09 -13.84
C THR A 79 -5.43 9.39 -14.58
N LEU A 80 -4.60 10.42 -14.47
CA LEU A 80 -4.79 11.65 -15.26
C LEU A 80 -4.76 11.38 -16.75
N LYS A 81 -3.80 10.58 -17.23
CA LYS A 81 -3.66 10.22 -18.64
C LYS A 81 -4.88 9.44 -19.17
N GLU A 82 -5.40 8.48 -18.40
CA GLU A 82 -6.60 7.71 -18.74
C GLU A 82 -7.82 8.61 -18.94
N HIS A 83 -7.92 9.70 -18.15
CA HIS A 83 -8.96 10.70 -18.25
C HIS A 83 -8.59 11.85 -19.20
N LYS A 84 -7.56 11.69 -20.04
CA LYS A 84 -7.05 12.68 -21.00
C LYS A 84 -6.72 14.04 -20.34
N LYS A 85 -6.26 14.02 -19.11
CA LYS A 85 -5.76 15.18 -18.35
C LYS A 85 -4.26 15.16 -18.34
N PHE A 86 -3.63 16.34 -18.16
CA PHE A 86 -2.19 16.50 -18.14
C PHE A 86 -1.68 16.78 -16.73
N PHE A 87 -0.39 16.59 -16.56
CA PHE A 87 0.33 16.85 -15.32
C PHE A 87 1.54 17.75 -15.59
N LYS A 88 1.77 18.71 -14.67
CA LYS A 88 2.95 19.57 -14.70
C LYS A 88 3.56 19.71 -13.31
N SER A 89 4.87 19.52 -13.20
CA SER A 89 5.66 19.86 -12.03
C SER A 89 6.58 21.04 -12.34
N LEU A 90 6.55 22.07 -11.49
CA LEU A 90 7.26 23.33 -11.77
C LEU A 90 8.76 23.20 -11.52
N GLN A 91 9.17 22.63 -10.38
CA GLN A 91 10.58 22.55 -10.00
C GLN A 91 11.38 21.58 -10.87
N GLU A 92 10.81 20.42 -11.19
CA GLU A 92 11.47 19.43 -12.05
C GLU A 92 11.25 19.71 -13.53
N ASN A 93 10.46 20.76 -13.87
CA ASN A 93 10.16 21.15 -15.25
C ASN A 93 9.61 19.98 -16.10
N ILE A 94 8.74 19.17 -15.50
CA ILE A 94 8.11 18.04 -16.17
C ILE A 94 6.70 18.44 -16.59
N ASP A 95 6.39 18.28 -17.87
CA ASP A 95 5.07 18.57 -18.44
C ASP A 95 4.64 17.42 -19.35
N THR A 96 3.69 16.62 -18.89
CA THR A 96 3.19 15.47 -19.66
C THR A 96 2.37 15.85 -20.89
N GLY A 97 2.05 17.13 -21.06
CA GLY A 97 1.50 17.67 -22.30
C GLY A 97 2.55 17.75 -23.44
N SER A 98 3.82 17.82 -23.08
CA SER A 98 4.94 17.87 -24.04
C SER A 98 5.49 16.48 -24.36
N PRO A 99 6.08 16.26 -25.57
CA PRO A 99 6.73 14.99 -25.90
C PRO A 99 7.89 14.64 -24.96
N GLY A 100 8.71 15.64 -24.57
CA GLY A 100 9.84 15.45 -23.65
C GLY A 100 9.37 15.07 -22.24
N GLY A 101 8.34 15.74 -21.72
CA GLY A 101 7.78 15.39 -20.41
C GLY A 101 7.13 14.01 -20.38
N LYS A 102 6.49 13.57 -21.46
CA LYS A 102 6.01 12.20 -21.61
C LYS A 102 7.14 11.18 -21.51
N LEU A 103 8.25 11.43 -22.22
CA LEU A 103 9.42 10.56 -22.18
C LEU A 103 9.98 10.43 -20.76
N ILE A 104 10.20 11.56 -20.09
CA ILE A 104 10.70 11.58 -18.71
C ILE A 104 9.77 10.80 -17.78
N PHE A 105 8.46 10.98 -17.93
CA PHE A 105 7.49 10.26 -17.12
C PHE A 105 7.53 8.74 -17.38
N HIS A 106 7.71 8.29 -18.62
CA HIS A 106 7.88 6.86 -18.93
C HIS A 106 9.17 6.30 -18.32
N ILE A 107 10.25 7.07 -18.27
CA ILE A 107 11.50 6.67 -17.60
C ILE A 107 11.27 6.48 -16.10
N PHE A 108 10.56 7.38 -15.43
CA PHE A 108 10.20 7.21 -14.01
C PHE A 108 9.30 5.99 -13.78
N GLY A 109 8.38 5.72 -14.70
CA GLY A 109 7.55 4.52 -14.67
C GLY A 109 8.37 3.23 -14.69
N ALA A 110 9.28 3.14 -15.66
CA ALA A 110 10.19 1.99 -15.78
C ALA A 110 11.10 1.84 -14.55
N LEU A 111 11.59 2.95 -13.99
CA LEU A 111 12.43 2.93 -12.78
C LEU A 111 11.66 2.42 -11.57
N ALA A 112 10.40 2.83 -11.37
CA ALA A 112 9.58 2.36 -10.27
C ALA A 112 9.22 0.87 -10.39
N GLU A 113 9.00 0.39 -11.61
CA GLU A 113 8.78 -1.04 -11.87
C GLU A 113 10.04 -1.86 -11.55
N PHE A 114 11.19 -1.39 -12.01
CA PHE A 114 12.48 -2.00 -11.72
C PHE A 114 12.79 -2.05 -10.21
N GLU A 115 12.56 -0.97 -9.46
CA GLU A 115 12.72 -0.96 -8.00
C GLU A 115 11.79 -1.98 -7.32
N ARG A 116 10.54 -2.10 -7.77
CA ARG A 116 9.57 -3.08 -7.25
C ARG A 116 10.05 -4.51 -7.50
N ASP A 117 10.57 -4.79 -8.70
CA ASP A 117 11.05 -6.11 -9.07
C ASP A 117 12.28 -6.51 -8.25
N ILE A 118 13.23 -5.60 -8.03
CA ILE A 118 14.38 -5.84 -7.14
C ILE A 118 13.92 -6.14 -5.71
N ILE A 119 12.96 -5.39 -5.17
CA ILE A 119 12.45 -5.63 -3.82
C ILE A 119 11.77 -7.00 -3.74
N ARG A 120 10.99 -7.37 -4.77
CA ARG A 120 10.33 -8.66 -4.86
C ARG A 120 11.35 -9.81 -4.92
N GLU A 121 12.36 -9.69 -5.76
CA GLU A 121 13.43 -10.69 -5.89
C GLU A 121 14.17 -10.89 -4.57
N ARG A 122 14.58 -9.81 -3.91
CA ARG A 122 15.24 -9.86 -2.60
C ARG A 122 14.34 -10.49 -1.54
N THR A 123 13.06 -10.20 -1.55
CA THR A 123 12.08 -10.77 -0.61
C THR A 123 11.94 -12.28 -0.83
N LEU A 124 11.83 -12.72 -2.08
CA LEU A 124 11.73 -14.15 -2.42
C LEU A 124 13.00 -14.91 -2.04
N ALA A 125 14.17 -14.35 -2.34
CA ALA A 125 15.46 -14.92 -1.94
C ALA A 125 15.57 -15.01 -0.40
N GLY A 126 15.19 -13.97 0.32
CA GLY A 126 15.16 -13.96 1.79
C GLY A 126 14.22 -15.00 2.38
N LEU A 127 13.02 -15.18 1.79
CA LEU A 127 12.05 -16.20 2.20
C LEU A 127 12.56 -17.61 1.92
N ALA A 128 13.24 -17.83 0.78
CA ALA A 128 13.86 -19.12 0.45
C ALA A 128 14.94 -19.48 1.48
N ALA A 129 15.89 -18.58 1.73
CA ALA A 129 16.93 -18.76 2.74
C ALA A 129 16.38 -18.95 4.16
N ALA A 130 15.27 -18.30 4.51
CA ALA A 130 14.61 -18.50 5.80
C ALA A 130 14.01 -19.91 5.91
N ARG A 131 13.37 -20.41 4.84
CA ARG A 131 12.81 -21.77 4.78
C ARG A 131 13.88 -22.85 4.89
N GLU A 132 15.02 -22.68 4.21
CA GLU A 132 16.18 -23.59 4.32
C GLU A 132 16.70 -23.69 5.76
N ARG A 133 16.61 -22.59 6.52
CA ARG A 133 16.97 -22.55 7.96
C ARG A 133 15.83 -23.02 8.89
N GLY A 134 14.78 -23.65 8.34
CA GLY A 134 13.62 -24.14 9.11
C GLY A 134 12.67 -23.03 9.63
N ARG A 135 12.87 -21.79 9.22
CA ARG A 135 11.98 -20.68 9.61
C ARG A 135 10.77 -20.62 8.67
N ILE A 136 9.67 -21.20 9.10
CA ILE A 136 8.41 -21.16 8.35
C ILE A 136 7.63 -19.94 8.83
N GLY A 137 7.37 -19.00 7.91
CA GLY A 137 6.55 -17.84 8.20
C GLY A 137 5.07 -18.21 8.44
N GLY A 138 4.34 -17.31 9.05
CA GLY A 138 2.92 -17.45 9.33
C GLY A 138 2.62 -17.34 10.84
N ARG A 139 1.32 -17.40 11.19
CA ARG A 139 0.89 -17.36 12.59
C ARG A 139 1.33 -18.64 13.30
N PRO A 140 1.99 -18.56 14.47
CA PRO A 140 2.35 -19.73 15.25
C PRO A 140 1.15 -20.64 15.48
N ARG A 141 1.40 -21.95 15.45
CA ARG A 141 0.35 -22.92 15.78
C ARG A 141 -0.05 -22.75 17.23
N LYS A 142 -1.35 -22.75 17.53
CA LYS A 142 -1.85 -22.65 18.91
C LYS A 142 -1.62 -23.94 19.70
N LEU A 143 -1.60 -25.10 19.03
CA LEU A 143 -1.31 -26.39 19.62
C LEU A 143 -0.07 -26.99 18.95
N ASP A 144 0.82 -27.50 19.75
CA ASP A 144 1.92 -28.37 19.36
C ASP A 144 1.42 -29.83 19.20
N GLU A 145 2.30 -30.72 18.75
CA GLU A 145 1.95 -32.12 18.51
C GLU A 145 1.60 -32.85 19.79
N ASN A 146 2.22 -32.50 20.93
CA ASN A 146 1.91 -33.09 22.22
C ASN A 146 0.49 -32.73 22.70
N ASN A 147 0.12 -31.46 22.57
CA ASN A 147 -1.22 -30.96 22.90
C ASN A 147 -2.28 -31.49 21.94
N ILE A 148 -1.95 -31.80 20.69
CA ILE A 148 -2.86 -32.45 19.75
C ILE A 148 -3.08 -33.93 20.15
N SER A 149 -2.02 -34.62 20.54
CA SER A 149 -2.13 -36.02 21.04
C SER A 149 -2.89 -36.10 22.32
N LEU A 150 -2.66 -35.17 23.26
CA LEU A 150 -3.46 -35.04 24.48
C LEU A 150 -4.94 -34.80 24.19
N ALA A 151 -5.22 -33.84 23.26
CA ALA A 151 -6.60 -33.56 22.87
C ALA A 151 -7.32 -34.80 22.32
N ARG A 152 -6.63 -35.67 21.57
CA ARG A 152 -7.21 -36.95 21.09
C ARG A 152 -7.51 -37.90 22.22
N SER A 153 -6.55 -38.16 23.10
CA SER A 153 -6.77 -39.08 24.22
C SER A 153 -7.92 -38.62 25.13
N LEU A 154 -8.05 -37.31 25.34
CA LEU A 154 -9.16 -36.74 26.12
C LEU A 154 -10.52 -36.78 25.37
N MET A 155 -10.50 -36.78 24.02
CA MET A 155 -11.74 -36.95 23.24
C MET A 155 -12.23 -38.40 23.19
N ASP A 156 -11.33 -39.38 23.39
CA ASP A 156 -11.64 -40.79 23.43
C ASP A 156 -12.06 -41.22 24.85
N ASP A 157 -11.91 -40.36 25.86
CA ASP A 157 -12.33 -40.58 27.25
C ASP A 157 -13.70 -39.91 27.53
N ASP A 158 -14.71 -40.69 27.75
CA ASP A 158 -16.09 -40.21 28.01
C ASP A 158 -16.24 -39.36 29.28
N SER A 159 -15.20 -39.30 30.14
CA SER A 159 -15.18 -38.50 31.36
C SER A 159 -15.04 -37.00 31.08
N TYR A 160 -14.60 -36.59 29.86
CA TYR A 160 -14.34 -35.20 29.50
C TYR A 160 -15.29 -34.70 28.42
N THR A 161 -15.89 -33.53 28.65
CA THR A 161 -16.66 -32.87 27.58
C THR A 161 -15.78 -32.11 26.65
N THR A 162 -16.19 -31.93 25.39
CA THR A 162 -15.50 -31.06 24.41
C THR A 162 -15.20 -29.65 24.96
N LYS A 163 -16.07 -29.17 25.87
CA LYS A 163 -15.92 -27.84 26.51
C LYS A 163 -14.75 -27.84 27.49
N ASP A 164 -14.59 -28.93 28.26
CA ASP A 164 -13.51 -29.06 29.24
C ASP A 164 -12.16 -29.13 28.54
N ILE A 165 -12.06 -29.88 27.44
CA ILE A 165 -10.88 -29.98 26.60
C ILE A 165 -10.52 -28.63 26.00
N CYS A 166 -11.49 -27.88 25.48
CA CYS A 166 -11.28 -26.56 24.94
C CYS A 166 -10.76 -25.57 25.98
N ASN A 167 -11.33 -25.63 27.21
CA ASN A 167 -10.90 -24.79 28.32
C ASN A 167 -9.48 -25.13 28.78
N ALA A 168 -9.15 -26.41 28.92
CA ALA A 168 -7.81 -26.87 29.32
C ALA A 168 -6.72 -26.47 28.33
N LEU A 169 -7.03 -26.51 27.03
CA LEU A 169 -6.07 -26.16 25.96
C LEU A 169 -6.14 -24.69 25.55
N GLY A 170 -7.01 -23.88 26.11
CA GLY A 170 -7.15 -22.44 25.77
C GLY A 170 -7.54 -22.16 24.31
N ILE A 171 -8.38 -23.05 23.72
CA ILE A 171 -8.78 -22.97 22.31
C ILE A 171 -10.30 -23.03 22.14
N SER A 172 -10.78 -22.53 20.98
CA SER A 172 -12.19 -22.67 20.62
C SER A 172 -12.50 -24.07 20.07
N LYS A 173 -13.77 -24.50 20.19
CA LYS A 173 -14.28 -25.75 19.63
C LYS A 173 -13.95 -25.91 18.12
N ALA A 174 -14.12 -24.86 17.34
CA ALA A 174 -13.76 -24.85 15.93
C ALA A 174 -12.25 -25.08 15.69
N THR A 175 -11.39 -24.54 16.55
CA THR A 175 -9.94 -24.75 16.49
C THR A 175 -9.59 -26.19 16.84
N LEU A 176 -10.20 -26.78 17.89
CA LEU A 176 -10.00 -28.17 18.28
C LEU A 176 -10.30 -29.11 17.09
N TYR A 177 -11.49 -29.05 16.53
CA TYR A 177 -11.88 -29.91 15.41
C TYR A 177 -11.02 -29.75 14.19
N ARG A 178 -10.57 -28.52 13.86
CA ARG A 178 -9.66 -28.26 12.75
C ARG A 178 -8.32 -28.98 12.92
N TYR A 179 -7.76 -29.02 14.12
CA TYR A 179 -6.52 -29.73 14.41
C TYR A 179 -6.70 -31.25 14.37
N LEU A 180 -7.81 -31.77 14.88
CA LEU A 180 -8.12 -33.21 14.84
C LEU A 180 -8.33 -33.71 13.41
N GLN A 181 -9.04 -32.97 12.56
CA GLN A 181 -9.29 -33.33 11.15
C GLN A 181 -8.05 -33.28 10.27
N LYS A 182 -7.16 -32.34 10.50
CA LYS A 182 -5.99 -32.15 9.62
C LYS A 182 -5.01 -33.33 9.69
N ASN A 183 -4.90 -33.99 10.82
CA ASN A 183 -4.00 -35.15 11.00
C ASN A 183 -4.59 -36.49 10.50
N ASN A 184 -5.91 -36.59 10.29
CA ASN A 184 -6.50 -37.77 9.68
C ASN A 184 -6.20 -37.90 8.17
N ARG A 185 -5.73 -36.79 7.53
CA ARG A 185 -5.33 -36.81 6.12
C ARG A 185 -3.85 -37.17 5.91
N SER A 186 -3.00 -37.02 6.91
CA SER A 186 -1.56 -37.35 6.79
C SER A 186 -1.24 -38.84 7.06
N THR A 187 -2.18 -39.62 7.58
CA THR A 187 -2.02 -41.07 7.85
C THR A 187 -2.60 -41.96 6.76
N ARG A 188 -3.08 -41.38 5.65
CA ARG A 188 -3.65 -42.13 4.50
C ARG A 188 -2.87 -41.97 3.20
N SER A 189 -1.56 -41.57 3.29
CA SER A 189 -0.66 -41.56 2.12
C SER A 189 0.51 -42.48 2.36
#